data_f66116e0b8d9da160de0560111cae8a7
#
_entry.id   f66116e0b8d9da160de0560111cae8a7
#
_cell.length_a   1.000
_cell.length_b   1.000
_cell.length_c   1.000
_cell.angle_alpha   90.00
_cell.angle_beta   90.00
_cell.angle_gamma   90.00
#
_symmetry.space_group_name_H-M   'P 1'
#
loop_
_entity.id
_entity.type
_entity.pdbx_description
1 polymer ?
#
loop_
_entity_poly.entity_id
_entity_poly.type
_entity_poly.pdbx_seq_one_letter_code
_entity_poly.pdbx_strand_id
1 'polypeptide(L)'
;MNGRLLVVALLIIGTVLAAGAWWLRNGESQGAVTVDEIGDKIQTVRRGQLPAFATGGDVATLYRFAADHPEALAGAVCTCGCVNVGHTNNRFCYVKAERGDERTFTSHAAT
;
A
#
# COMPACT_ATOMS: atom_id res chain seq x y z
N MET A 1 -40.79 -10.13 -25.56
CA MET A 1 -40.16 -9.31 -24.51
C MET A 1 -40.11 -7.88 -25.01
N ASN A 2 -40.63 -6.95 -24.25
CA ASN A 2 -40.70 -5.54 -24.67
C ASN A 2 -39.29 -4.95 -24.71
N GLY A 3 -38.94 -4.16 -25.77
CA GLY A 3 -37.62 -3.59 -25.94
C GLY A 3 -37.10 -2.79 -24.71
N ARG A 4 -38.03 -2.19 -23.94
CA ARG A 4 -37.71 -1.51 -22.68
C ARG A 4 -37.18 -2.47 -21.61
N LEU A 5 -37.72 -3.67 -21.49
CA LEU A 5 -37.26 -4.70 -20.56
C LEU A 5 -35.89 -5.25 -20.95
N LEU A 6 -35.61 -5.40 -22.24
CA LEU A 6 -34.29 -5.78 -22.75
C LEU A 6 -33.23 -4.73 -22.41
N VAL A 7 -33.52 -3.45 -22.62
CA VAL A 7 -32.59 -2.36 -22.30
C VAL A 7 -32.27 -2.30 -20.79
N VAL A 8 -33.30 -2.43 -19.95
CA VAL A 8 -33.12 -2.44 -18.49
C VAL A 8 -32.27 -3.65 -18.04
N ALA A 9 -32.53 -4.83 -18.60
CA ALA A 9 -31.77 -6.04 -18.28
C ALA A 9 -30.29 -5.90 -18.68
N LEU A 10 -30.00 -5.35 -19.86
CA LEU A 10 -28.63 -5.11 -20.31
C LEU A 10 -27.89 -4.07 -19.45
N LEU A 11 -28.57 -3.03 -19.00
CA LEU A 11 -28.01 -2.03 -18.09
C LEU A 11 -27.67 -2.65 -16.72
N ILE A 12 -28.54 -3.48 -16.16
CA ILE A 12 -28.30 -4.16 -14.88
C ILE A 12 -27.11 -5.13 -15.01
N ILE A 13 -27.06 -5.92 -16.06
CA ILE A 13 -25.96 -6.86 -16.30
C ILE A 13 -24.64 -6.08 -16.47
N GLY A 14 -24.64 -4.99 -17.22
CA GLY A 14 -23.46 -4.14 -17.42
C GLY A 14 -22.95 -3.53 -16.13
N THR A 15 -23.83 -3.03 -15.26
CA THR A 15 -23.44 -2.46 -13.97
C THR A 15 -22.92 -3.51 -12.99
N VAL A 16 -23.50 -4.70 -12.94
CA VAL A 16 -23.05 -5.82 -12.10
C VAL A 16 -21.67 -6.31 -12.55
N LEU A 17 -21.44 -6.45 -13.86
CA LEU A 17 -20.16 -6.86 -14.40
C LEU A 17 -19.08 -5.81 -14.15
N ALA A 18 -19.38 -4.52 -14.31
CA ALA A 18 -18.46 -3.44 -14.04
C ALA A 18 -18.09 -3.35 -12.55
N ALA A 19 -19.07 -3.46 -11.66
CA ALA A 19 -18.85 -3.48 -10.21
C ALA A 19 -18.07 -4.71 -9.78
N GLY A 20 -18.36 -5.88 -10.32
CA GLY A 20 -17.63 -7.12 -10.06
C GLY A 20 -16.16 -7.03 -10.51
N ALA A 21 -15.92 -6.53 -11.72
CA ALA A 21 -14.57 -6.32 -12.24
C ALA A 21 -13.79 -5.30 -11.43
N TRP A 22 -14.44 -4.22 -10.99
CA TRP A 22 -13.81 -3.23 -10.10
C TRP A 22 -13.45 -3.84 -8.75
N TRP A 23 -14.32 -4.66 -8.18
CA TRP A 23 -14.10 -5.33 -6.90
C TRP A 23 -12.95 -6.33 -6.97
N LEU A 24 -12.88 -7.14 -8.03
CA LEU A 24 -11.78 -8.07 -8.28
C LEU A 24 -10.44 -7.34 -8.45
N ARG A 25 -10.41 -6.23 -9.16
CA ARG A 25 -9.18 -5.43 -9.34
C ARG A 25 -8.71 -4.75 -8.06
N ASN A 26 -9.62 -4.35 -7.16
CA ASN A 26 -9.28 -3.63 -5.93
C ASN A 26 -9.15 -4.55 -4.71
N GLY A 27 -9.68 -5.78 -4.76
CA GLY A 27 -9.63 -6.74 -3.67
C GLY A 27 -8.31 -7.52 -3.56
N GLU A 28 -7.55 -7.63 -4.64
CA GLU A 28 -6.35 -8.50 -4.72
C GLU A 28 -5.01 -7.79 -4.52
N SER A 29 -5.00 -6.59 -3.97
CA SER A 29 -3.80 -5.75 -4.10
C SER A 29 -2.93 -5.63 -2.85
N GLN A 30 -3.20 -6.39 -1.80
CA GLN A 30 -2.31 -6.45 -0.66
C GLN A 30 -1.51 -7.75 -0.68
N GLY A 31 -0.20 -7.63 -0.93
CA GLY A 31 0.73 -8.74 -0.80
C GLY A 31 0.71 -9.31 0.62
N ALA A 32 1.13 -10.56 0.77
CA ALA A 32 1.27 -11.18 2.08
C ALA A 32 2.28 -10.41 2.94
N VAL A 33 2.02 -10.34 4.25
CA VAL A 33 3.00 -9.84 5.21
C VAL A 33 4.08 -10.91 5.38
N THR A 34 5.32 -10.53 5.13
CA THR A 34 6.51 -11.36 5.36
C THR A 34 7.40 -10.73 6.41
N VAL A 35 8.43 -11.43 6.86
CA VAL A 35 9.41 -10.94 7.83
C VAL A 35 10.78 -10.96 7.15
N ASP A 36 11.54 -9.88 7.28
CA ASP A 36 12.90 -9.79 6.74
C ASP A 36 13.97 -10.33 7.71
N GLU A 37 15.22 -10.22 7.29
CA GLU A 37 16.38 -10.78 8.03
C GLU A 37 16.61 -10.13 9.40
N ILE A 38 16.12 -8.91 9.61
CA ILE A 38 16.24 -8.18 10.88
C ILE A 38 14.99 -8.26 11.75
N GLY A 39 13.97 -9.01 11.31
CA GLY A 39 12.74 -9.26 12.05
C GLY A 39 11.61 -8.26 11.76
N ASP A 40 11.80 -7.35 10.81
CA ASP A 40 10.76 -6.40 10.44
C ASP A 40 9.70 -7.03 9.52
N LYS A 41 8.45 -6.65 9.73
CA LYS A 41 7.36 -7.03 8.83
C LYS A 41 7.48 -6.23 7.54
N ILE A 42 7.35 -6.92 6.42
CA ILE A 42 7.40 -6.36 5.07
C ILE A 42 6.09 -6.65 4.36
N GLN A 43 5.52 -5.66 3.70
CA GLN A 43 4.34 -5.84 2.87
C GLN A 43 4.38 -4.92 1.66
N THR A 44 4.10 -5.49 0.49
CA THR A 44 3.90 -4.74 -0.75
C THR A 44 2.42 -4.49 -0.95
N VAL A 45 2.05 -3.24 -1.15
CA VAL A 45 0.67 -2.79 -1.38
C VAL A 45 0.61 -1.85 -2.56
N ARG A 46 -0.56 -1.62 -3.11
CA ARG A 46 -0.76 -0.59 -4.14
C ARG A 46 -0.59 0.81 -3.58
N ARG A 47 -0.19 1.74 -4.44
CA ARG A 47 -0.16 3.17 -4.09
C ARG A 47 -1.50 3.62 -3.52
N GLY A 48 -1.44 4.43 -2.48
CA GLY A 48 -2.62 4.90 -1.75
C GLY A 48 -3.11 3.96 -0.64
N GLN A 49 -2.63 2.71 -0.60
CA GLN A 49 -2.90 1.79 0.49
C GLN A 49 -1.79 1.81 1.54
N LEU A 50 -2.14 1.44 2.77
CA LEU A 50 -1.20 1.25 3.88
C LEU A 50 -1.03 -0.24 4.19
N PRO A 51 0.13 -0.65 4.71
CA PRO A 51 0.36 -2.04 5.10
C PRO A 51 -0.49 -2.40 6.34
N ALA A 52 -0.79 -3.68 6.50
CA ALA A 52 -1.63 -4.18 7.58
C ALA A 52 -1.10 -3.85 9.00
N PHE A 53 0.20 -3.65 9.13
CA PHE A 53 0.83 -3.28 10.40
C PHE A 53 0.83 -1.77 10.69
N ALA A 54 0.28 -0.94 9.81
CA ALA A 54 0.30 0.52 9.92
C ALA A 54 -1.05 1.16 9.54
N THR A 55 -2.15 0.57 9.99
CA THR A 55 -3.52 1.00 9.62
C THR A 55 -4.25 1.79 10.69
N GLY A 56 -3.66 2.03 11.86
CA GLY A 56 -4.35 2.70 12.98
C GLY A 56 -3.65 3.95 13.48
N GLY A 57 -4.43 4.95 13.89
CA GLY A 57 -3.99 6.12 14.64
C GLY A 57 -2.82 6.91 14.04
N ASP A 58 -1.91 7.32 14.91
CA ASP A 58 -0.73 8.11 14.54
C ASP A 58 0.24 7.33 13.64
N VAL A 59 0.31 6.01 13.81
CA VAL A 59 1.16 5.16 12.96
C VAL A 59 0.71 5.23 11.52
N ALA A 60 -0.60 5.12 11.26
CA ALA A 60 -1.13 5.26 9.90
C ALA A 60 -0.82 6.64 9.30
N THR A 61 -0.92 7.69 10.10
CA THR A 61 -0.62 9.06 9.68
C THR A 61 0.85 9.22 9.30
N LEU A 62 1.77 8.68 10.10
CA LEU A 62 3.21 8.73 9.83
C LEU A 62 3.58 7.94 8.58
N TYR A 63 3.02 6.73 8.39
CA TYR A 63 3.27 5.94 7.20
C TYR A 63 2.71 6.60 5.92
N ARG A 64 1.56 7.23 6.02
CA ARG A 64 0.98 8.01 4.90
C ARG A 64 1.86 9.20 4.56
N PHE A 65 2.30 9.95 5.56
CA PHE A 65 3.23 11.06 5.36
C PHE A 65 4.54 10.60 4.70
N ALA A 66 5.15 9.53 5.19
CA ALA A 66 6.38 8.97 4.62
C ALA A 66 6.21 8.48 3.18
N ALA A 67 5.02 7.98 2.85
CA ALA A 67 4.66 7.55 1.52
C ALA A 67 4.51 8.72 0.53
N ASP A 68 3.85 9.79 0.97
CA ASP A 68 3.44 10.91 0.11
C ASP A 68 4.48 12.03 0.04
N HIS A 69 5.42 12.08 1.00
CA HIS A 69 6.47 13.10 1.10
C HIS A 69 7.88 12.46 1.18
N PRO A 70 8.31 11.76 0.12
CA PRO A 70 9.62 11.08 0.12
C PRO A 70 10.79 12.06 0.32
N GLU A 71 10.67 13.28 -0.19
CA GLU A 71 11.69 14.33 -0.08
C GLU A 71 11.91 14.80 1.36
N ALA A 72 10.86 14.82 2.18
CA ALA A 72 10.94 15.26 3.58
C ALA A 72 11.80 14.32 4.43
N LEU A 73 11.69 13.02 4.18
CA LEU A 73 12.40 11.99 4.95
C LEU A 73 13.71 11.54 4.31
N ALA A 74 13.87 11.68 3.00
CA ALA A 74 15.11 11.36 2.31
C ALA A 74 16.28 12.26 2.74
N GLY A 75 15.99 13.51 3.12
CA GLY A 75 16.97 14.44 3.64
C GLY A 75 17.32 14.24 5.12
N ALA A 76 16.55 13.45 5.86
CA ALA A 76 16.78 13.17 7.27
C ALA A 76 17.72 11.95 7.44
N VAL A 77 18.80 12.12 8.18
CA VAL A 77 19.72 11.01 8.48
C VAL A 77 19.04 9.98 9.36
N CYS A 78 19.17 8.70 9.03
CA CYS A 78 18.71 7.61 9.87
C CYS A 78 19.66 7.42 11.06
N THR A 79 19.12 7.54 12.28
CA THR A 79 19.86 7.37 13.53
C THR A 79 19.60 6.03 14.22
N CYS A 80 18.89 5.13 13.57
CA CYS A 80 18.55 3.80 14.12
C CYS A 80 19.75 2.82 14.21
N GLY A 81 20.90 3.17 13.62
CA GLY A 81 22.07 2.28 13.55
C GLY A 81 22.02 1.23 12.44
N CYS A 82 20.99 1.26 11.58
CA CYS A 82 20.75 0.28 10.53
C CYS A 82 21.42 0.62 9.18
N VAL A 83 22.47 1.42 9.17
CA VAL A 83 23.22 1.81 7.94
C VAL A 83 23.73 0.58 7.20
N ASN A 84 24.17 -0.44 7.93
CA ASN A 84 24.70 -1.70 7.36
C ASN A 84 23.65 -2.54 6.63
N VAL A 85 22.35 -2.30 6.87
CA VAL A 85 21.24 -2.95 6.17
C VAL A 85 20.55 -2.03 5.16
N GLY A 86 21.22 -0.93 4.77
CA GLY A 86 20.79 -0.03 3.71
C GLY A 86 19.91 1.14 4.16
N HIS A 87 19.74 1.38 5.46
CA HIS A 87 18.97 2.50 6.00
C HIS A 87 19.83 3.77 6.01
N THR A 88 19.96 4.40 4.85
CA THR A 88 20.78 5.62 4.68
C THR A 88 20.05 6.91 5.06
N ASN A 89 18.73 6.88 5.10
CA ASN A 89 17.88 7.99 5.51
C ASN A 89 16.61 7.49 6.22
N ASN A 90 15.89 8.41 6.85
CA ASN A 90 14.73 8.07 7.68
C ASN A 90 13.55 7.48 6.89
N ARG A 91 13.46 7.71 5.59
CA ARG A 91 12.43 7.13 4.75
C ARG A 91 12.51 5.60 4.71
N PHE A 92 13.70 5.02 4.74
CA PHE A 92 13.90 3.57 4.73
C PHE A 92 13.32 2.86 5.96
N CYS A 93 13.03 3.59 7.05
CA CYS A 93 12.32 3.05 8.20
C CYS A 93 10.82 2.80 7.93
N TYR A 94 10.30 3.36 6.83
CA TYR A 94 8.89 3.24 6.41
C TYR A 94 8.73 2.51 5.07
N VAL A 95 9.48 2.97 4.06
CA VAL A 95 9.35 2.52 2.67
C VAL A 95 10.67 1.92 2.21
N LYS A 96 10.66 0.63 1.88
CA LYS A 96 11.82 -0.10 1.35
C LYS A 96 12.02 0.07 -0.13
N ALA A 97 10.93 0.01 -0.89
CA ALA A 97 10.98 0.04 -2.35
C ALA A 97 9.68 0.59 -2.95
N GLU A 98 9.80 1.10 -4.15
CA GLU A 98 8.66 1.47 -5.00
C GLU A 98 8.91 0.92 -6.40
N ARG A 99 7.88 0.32 -6.99
CA ARG A 99 7.94 -0.22 -8.34
C ARG A 99 6.58 -0.03 -9.02
N GLY A 100 6.53 0.86 -10.00
CA GLY A 100 5.29 1.16 -10.72
C GLY A 100 4.18 1.63 -9.77
N ASP A 101 3.08 0.89 -9.72
CA ASP A 101 1.93 1.16 -8.86
C ASP A 101 2.00 0.45 -7.50
N GLU A 102 3.14 -0.13 -7.16
CA GLU A 102 3.35 -0.86 -5.91
C GLU A 102 4.36 -0.14 -5.01
N ARG A 103 4.15 -0.28 -3.70
CA ARG A 103 5.02 0.24 -2.67
C ARG A 103 5.24 -0.83 -1.60
N THR A 104 6.50 -1.09 -1.27
CA THR A 104 6.89 -2.02 -0.23
C THR A 104 7.21 -1.26 1.04
N PHE A 105 6.45 -1.53 2.10
CA PHE A 105 6.63 -0.96 3.42
C PHE A 105 7.38 -1.91 4.34
N THR A 106 8.05 -1.35 5.35
CA THR A 106 8.65 -2.07 6.48
C THR A 106 8.06 -1.59 7.79
N SER A 107 7.96 -2.47 8.79
CA SER A 107 7.48 -2.11 10.13
C SER A 107 8.52 -1.43 11.01
N HIS A 108 9.73 -1.18 10.51
CA HIS A 108 10.84 -0.67 11.32
C HIS A 108 10.51 0.58 12.14
N ALA A 109 9.72 1.50 11.58
CA ALA A 109 9.27 2.69 12.29
C ALA A 109 8.08 2.47 13.23
N ALA A 110 7.46 1.28 13.21
CA ALA A 110 6.27 0.95 14.00
C ALA A 110 6.56 -0.01 15.18
N THR A 111 7.84 -0.38 15.38
CA THR A 111 8.31 -1.30 16.44
C THR A 111 9.11 -0.60 17.51
#